data_db91f1f0ecd9b686596a0b72ec534490
#
_entry.id   db91f1f0ecd9b686596a0b72ec534490
#
_cell.length_a   1.000
_cell.length_b   1.000
_cell.length_c   1.000
_cell.angle_alpha   90.00
_cell.angle_beta   90.00
_cell.angle_gamma   90.00
#
_symmetry.space_group_name_H-M   'P 1'
#
loop_
_entity.id
_entity.type
_entity.pdbx_description
1 polymer ?
#
loop_
_entity_poly.entity_id
_entity_poly.type
_entity_poly.pdbx_seq_one_letter_code
_entity_poly.pdbx_strand_id
1 'polypeptide(L)'
;MKKILVWTTIILSFLLILIYAFNVEYLLKGVRTIYLTGNNTAFISDYEYFENREIKNSVPQPWLLHKKYNSVKQSENLKKLNEERKTKSFLVIKNDSIVFEKYFDDHKSSSLSNSFSVAKSIVTSMMFKAIMEGKIKGLDQPLSDYFDEYKEGLASELTVGDLASMSSGMKWSEKYYLSLIHISEPTRH
;
A
#
# COMPACT_ATOMS: atom_id res chain seq x y z
N MET A 1 -39.72 10.69 23.08
CA MET A 1 -38.23 10.77 23.16
C MET A 1 -37.62 9.62 23.94
N LYS A 2 -37.93 9.34 25.21
CA LYS A 2 -37.29 8.25 25.99
C LYS A 2 -37.38 6.85 25.35
N LYS A 3 -38.54 6.46 24.78
CA LYS A 3 -38.68 5.16 24.08
C LYS A 3 -37.78 5.03 22.82
N ILE A 4 -37.67 6.10 22.03
CA ILE A 4 -36.79 6.10 20.84
C ILE A 4 -35.35 5.91 21.28
N LEU A 5 -34.88 6.64 22.29
CA LEU A 5 -33.52 6.52 22.79
C LEU A 5 -33.22 5.08 23.27
N VAL A 6 -34.14 4.45 24.00
CA VAL A 6 -33.99 3.07 24.47
C VAL A 6 -33.85 2.10 23.27
N TRP A 7 -34.74 2.19 22.30
CA TRP A 7 -34.65 1.32 21.12
C TRP A 7 -33.38 1.54 20.31
N THR A 8 -32.95 2.78 20.15
CA THR A 8 -31.70 3.09 19.47
C THR A 8 -30.50 2.47 20.19
N THR A 9 -30.47 2.58 21.53
CA THR A 9 -29.39 1.97 22.33
C THR A 9 -29.39 0.44 22.19
N ILE A 10 -30.56 -0.20 22.24
CA ILE A 10 -30.66 -1.67 22.07
C ILE A 10 -30.15 -2.10 20.71
N ILE A 11 -30.55 -1.42 19.63
CA ILE A 11 -30.09 -1.72 18.26
C ILE A 11 -28.57 -1.56 18.15
N LEU A 12 -28.01 -0.47 18.64
CA LEU A 12 -26.56 -0.23 18.61
C LEU A 12 -25.79 -1.29 19.40
N SER A 13 -26.28 -1.66 20.59
CA SER A 13 -25.68 -2.71 21.40
C SER A 13 -25.73 -4.07 20.69
N PHE A 14 -26.84 -4.38 20.06
CA PHE A 14 -26.98 -5.61 19.27
C PHE A 14 -26.03 -5.64 18.08
N LEU A 15 -25.91 -4.54 17.33
CA LEU A 15 -24.95 -4.42 16.24
C LEU A 15 -23.51 -4.61 16.71
N LEU A 16 -23.13 -4.02 17.84
CA LEU A 16 -21.81 -4.22 18.42
C LEU A 16 -21.56 -5.69 18.78
N ILE A 17 -22.55 -6.37 19.39
CA ILE A 17 -22.44 -7.79 19.69
C ILE A 17 -22.22 -8.61 18.41
N LEU A 18 -22.95 -8.32 17.34
CA LEU A 18 -22.77 -9.00 16.05
C LEU A 18 -21.36 -8.75 15.48
N ILE A 19 -20.86 -7.52 15.52
CA ILE A 19 -19.51 -7.18 15.06
C ILE A 19 -18.46 -8.06 15.74
N TYR A 20 -18.52 -8.22 17.04
CA TYR A 20 -17.59 -9.09 17.78
C TYR A 20 -17.85 -10.57 17.59
N ALA A 21 -19.12 -11.00 17.51
CA ALA A 21 -19.47 -12.40 17.30
C ALA A 21 -19.00 -12.93 15.93
N PHE A 22 -18.96 -12.06 14.91
CA PHE A 22 -18.47 -12.41 13.57
C PHE A 22 -17.00 -12.05 13.34
N ASN A 23 -16.27 -11.58 14.35
CA ASN A 23 -14.86 -11.13 14.25
C ASN A 23 -14.64 -10.07 13.15
N VAL A 24 -15.56 -9.12 13.02
CA VAL A 24 -15.49 -8.03 12.05
C VAL A 24 -15.25 -6.66 12.70
N GLU A 25 -14.65 -6.65 13.90
CA GLU A 25 -14.29 -5.42 14.64
C GLU A 25 -13.29 -4.53 13.89
N TYR A 26 -12.57 -5.10 12.94
CA TYR A 26 -11.71 -4.35 12.03
C TYR A 26 -12.46 -3.26 11.25
N LEU A 27 -13.77 -3.46 11.01
CA LEU A 27 -14.61 -2.44 10.38
C LEU A 27 -14.72 -1.17 11.23
N LEU A 28 -14.79 -1.33 12.55
CA LEU A 28 -14.80 -0.17 13.49
C LEU A 28 -13.47 0.58 13.42
N LYS A 29 -12.35 -0.15 13.31
CA LYS A 29 -11.03 0.44 13.13
C LYS A 29 -10.96 1.20 11.81
N GLY A 30 -11.45 0.63 10.72
CA GLY A 30 -11.52 1.28 9.42
C GLY A 30 -12.35 2.57 9.44
N VAL A 31 -13.55 2.52 10.03
CA VAL A 31 -14.40 3.72 10.20
C VAL A 31 -13.67 4.80 10.99
N ARG A 32 -13.05 4.43 12.12
CA ARG A 32 -12.31 5.37 12.97
C ARG A 32 -11.13 5.99 12.22
N THR A 33 -10.35 5.17 11.51
CA THR A 33 -9.12 5.62 10.83
C THR A 33 -9.40 6.52 9.64
N ILE A 34 -10.50 6.28 8.92
CA ILE A 34 -10.82 7.05 7.71
C ILE A 34 -11.80 8.15 8.03
N TYR A 35 -13.04 7.81 8.37
CA TYR A 35 -14.11 8.80 8.43
C TYR A 35 -14.00 9.75 9.63
N LEU A 36 -13.52 9.27 10.80
CA LEU A 36 -13.35 10.13 11.96
C LEU A 36 -12.08 11.00 11.90
N THR A 37 -11.19 10.75 10.95
CA THR A 37 -10.02 11.61 10.68
C THR A 37 -10.31 12.67 9.61
N GLY A 38 -11.52 12.68 9.04
CA GLY A 38 -11.90 13.60 7.96
C GLY A 38 -11.43 13.17 6.58
N ASN A 39 -10.90 11.95 6.44
CA ASN A 39 -10.54 11.35 5.16
C ASN A 39 -11.68 10.46 4.66
N ASN A 40 -11.65 10.12 3.38
CA ASN A 40 -12.60 9.20 2.75
C ASN A 40 -11.91 8.00 2.09
N THR A 41 -10.59 7.93 2.19
CA THR A 41 -9.73 6.88 1.65
C THR A 41 -8.42 6.83 2.43
N ALA A 42 -7.58 5.83 2.15
CA ALA A 42 -6.21 5.74 2.65
C ALA A 42 -5.42 7.04 2.37
N PHE A 43 -4.58 7.46 3.29
CA PHE A 43 -3.80 8.69 3.21
C PHE A 43 -2.37 8.48 3.70
N ILE A 44 -1.50 9.46 3.42
CA ILE A 44 -0.04 9.28 3.54
C ILE A 44 0.45 9.00 4.97
N SER A 45 -0.26 9.50 5.98
CA SER A 45 0.08 9.33 7.40
C SER A 45 -0.82 8.31 8.13
N ASP A 46 -1.64 7.54 7.42
CA ASP A 46 -2.54 6.57 8.06
C ASP A 46 -1.81 5.41 8.74
N TYR A 47 -0.54 5.18 8.41
CA TYR A 47 0.32 4.21 9.09
C TYR A 47 0.35 4.40 10.62
N GLU A 48 0.12 5.61 11.13
CA GLU A 48 0.08 5.92 12.55
C GLU A 48 -1.09 5.24 13.29
N TYR A 49 -2.14 4.84 12.56
CA TYR A 49 -3.31 4.17 13.11
C TYR A 49 -3.21 2.65 13.11
N PHE A 50 -2.13 2.08 12.59
CA PHE A 50 -1.90 0.65 12.46
C PHE A 50 -0.70 0.21 13.30
N GLU A 51 -0.67 -1.06 13.66
CA GLU A 51 0.52 -1.65 14.25
C GLU A 51 1.63 -1.73 13.20
N ASN A 52 2.75 -1.14 13.53
CA ASN A 52 3.91 -1.14 12.65
C ASN A 52 4.99 -2.09 13.19
N ARG A 53 5.60 -2.85 12.30
CA ARG A 53 6.77 -3.66 12.60
C ARG A 53 8.00 -2.98 12.04
N GLU A 54 8.94 -2.66 12.91
CA GLU A 54 10.23 -2.15 12.48
C GLU A 54 11.07 -3.31 11.90
N ILE A 55 11.54 -3.13 10.68
CA ILE A 55 12.51 -4.02 10.05
C ILE A 55 13.86 -3.32 10.12
N LYS A 56 14.79 -3.92 10.86
CA LYS A 56 16.15 -3.39 10.95
C LYS A 56 16.82 -3.48 9.59
N ASN A 57 17.34 -2.36 9.12
CA ASN A 57 18.15 -2.31 7.92
C ASN A 57 19.54 -2.94 8.17
N SER A 58 20.15 -3.45 7.12
CA SER A 58 21.54 -3.90 7.09
C SER A 58 22.49 -2.69 7.02
N VAL A 59 23.72 -2.89 6.59
CA VAL A 59 24.68 -1.79 6.39
C VAL A 59 24.11 -0.79 5.41
N PRO A 60 23.98 0.49 5.78
CA PRO A 60 23.47 1.52 4.89
C PRO A 60 24.29 1.66 3.60
N GLN A 61 23.63 1.73 2.49
CA GLN A 61 24.22 2.01 1.17
C GLN A 61 23.58 3.28 0.60
N PRO A 62 23.95 4.46 1.12
CA PRO A 62 23.34 5.71 0.69
C PRO A 62 23.68 6.02 -0.76
N TRP A 63 22.73 6.60 -1.47
CA TRP A 63 22.97 7.15 -2.79
C TRP A 63 23.98 8.29 -2.72
N LEU A 64 24.90 8.34 -3.65
CA LEU A 64 25.87 9.43 -3.74
C LEU A 64 25.16 10.75 -4.13
N LEU A 65 25.65 11.85 -3.62
CA LEU A 65 25.19 13.15 -4.08
C LEU A 65 25.94 13.55 -5.35
N HIS A 66 25.21 13.96 -6.37
CA HIS A 66 25.79 14.45 -7.61
C HIS A 66 26.52 15.78 -7.38
N LYS A 67 27.57 16.06 -8.14
CA LYS A 67 28.35 17.34 -8.04
C LYS A 67 27.47 18.60 -8.15
N LYS A 68 26.35 18.49 -8.89
CA LYS A 68 25.35 19.56 -9.04
C LYS A 68 24.10 19.32 -8.19
N TYR A 69 24.23 18.65 -7.06
CA TYR A 69 23.11 18.42 -6.14
C TYR A 69 22.39 19.73 -5.81
N ASN A 70 21.09 19.77 -6.03
CA ASN A 70 20.20 20.92 -5.81
C ASN A 70 20.65 22.25 -6.44
N SER A 71 21.56 22.22 -7.44
CA SER A 71 22.01 23.44 -8.12
C SER A 71 20.99 23.97 -9.15
N VAL A 72 20.08 23.12 -9.63
CA VAL A 72 19.05 23.50 -10.60
C VAL A 72 17.75 23.79 -9.88
N LYS A 73 17.18 24.96 -10.12
CA LYS A 73 15.87 25.31 -9.58
C LYS A 73 14.76 24.59 -10.35
N GLN A 74 13.69 24.24 -9.66
CA GLN A 74 12.48 23.71 -10.32
C GLN A 74 11.91 24.77 -11.27
N SER A 75 11.41 24.35 -12.42
CA SER A 75 10.60 25.21 -13.28
C SER A 75 9.28 25.60 -12.60
N GLU A 76 8.68 26.70 -13.00
CA GLU A 76 7.38 27.14 -12.44
C GLU A 76 6.28 26.10 -12.69
N ASN A 77 6.28 25.43 -13.85
CA ASN A 77 5.33 24.35 -14.13
C ASN A 77 5.48 23.18 -13.15
N LEU A 78 6.72 22.80 -12.83
CA LEU A 78 6.96 21.69 -11.88
C LEU A 78 6.57 22.10 -10.44
N LYS A 79 6.80 23.35 -10.05
CA LYS A 79 6.36 23.86 -8.75
C LYS A 79 4.83 23.78 -8.65
N LYS A 80 4.12 24.31 -9.66
CA LYS A 80 2.66 24.28 -9.72
C LYS A 80 2.13 22.85 -9.66
N LEU A 81 2.73 21.94 -10.42
CA LEU A 81 2.35 20.51 -10.39
C LEU A 81 2.53 19.90 -8.99
N ASN A 82 3.65 20.19 -8.32
CA ASN A 82 3.90 19.67 -6.97
C ASN A 82 2.88 20.22 -5.95
N GLU A 83 2.49 21.49 -6.06
CA GLU A 83 1.46 22.11 -5.23
C GLU A 83 0.09 21.48 -5.47
N GLU A 84 -0.33 21.36 -6.74
CA GLU A 84 -1.61 20.74 -7.13
C GLU A 84 -1.72 19.27 -6.67
N ARG A 85 -0.62 18.53 -6.74
CA ARG A 85 -0.55 17.13 -6.33
C ARG A 85 -0.31 16.93 -4.83
N LYS A 86 -0.10 18.00 -4.08
CA LYS A 86 0.29 17.96 -2.66
C LYS A 86 1.48 17.02 -2.45
N THR A 87 2.47 17.13 -3.34
CA THR A 87 3.69 16.29 -3.32
C THR A 87 4.41 16.46 -2.00
N LYS A 88 4.81 15.36 -1.37
CA LYS A 88 5.53 15.38 -0.09
C LYS A 88 7.04 15.32 -0.26
N SER A 89 7.50 14.62 -1.30
CA SER A 89 8.92 14.57 -1.66
C SER A 89 9.07 14.45 -3.16
N PHE A 90 10.12 15.04 -3.69
CA PHE A 90 10.50 14.96 -5.10
C PHE A 90 11.99 14.73 -5.22
N LEU A 91 12.35 13.60 -5.84
CA LEU A 91 13.74 13.14 -5.95
C LEU A 91 14.07 12.86 -7.42
N VAL A 92 15.23 13.30 -7.86
CA VAL A 92 15.78 12.98 -9.17
C VAL A 92 17.12 12.28 -8.99
N ILE A 93 17.21 11.06 -9.48
CA ILE A 93 18.42 10.24 -9.49
C ILE A 93 18.90 10.12 -10.93
N LYS A 94 20.18 10.32 -11.16
CA LYS A 94 20.83 10.16 -12.46
C LYS A 94 22.21 9.54 -12.28
N ASN A 95 22.48 8.46 -13.00
CA ASN A 95 23.75 7.74 -12.92
C ASN A 95 24.13 7.43 -11.46
N ASP A 96 23.23 6.78 -10.74
CA ASP A 96 23.37 6.35 -9.33
C ASP A 96 23.71 7.50 -8.35
N SER A 97 23.36 8.72 -8.70
CA SER A 97 23.58 9.89 -7.85
C SER A 97 22.32 10.73 -7.74
N ILE A 98 22.07 11.29 -6.55
CA ILE A 98 20.97 12.22 -6.31
C ILE A 98 21.35 13.58 -6.91
N VAL A 99 20.61 14.02 -7.92
CA VAL A 99 20.82 15.32 -8.59
C VAL A 99 19.97 16.41 -7.95
N PHE A 100 18.74 16.04 -7.56
CA PHE A 100 17.79 16.95 -6.96
C PHE A 100 16.97 16.23 -5.90
N GLU A 101 16.74 16.91 -4.79
CA GLU A 101 15.94 16.41 -3.68
C GLU A 101 15.23 17.59 -3.01
N LYS A 102 13.91 17.45 -2.83
CA LYS A 102 13.10 18.45 -2.16
C LYS A 102 11.96 17.79 -1.39
N TYR A 103 11.73 18.31 -0.21
CA TYR A 103 10.60 17.95 0.65
C TYR A 103 9.65 19.14 0.75
N PHE A 104 8.37 18.87 0.95
CA PHE A 104 7.31 19.86 1.01
C PHE A 104 6.54 19.70 2.32
N ASP A 105 5.89 20.77 2.73
CA ASP A 105 5.21 20.89 4.02
C ASP A 105 6.17 20.49 5.15
N ASP A 106 5.72 19.69 6.10
CA ASP A 106 6.52 19.21 7.24
C ASP A 106 7.32 17.94 6.96
N HIS A 107 7.34 17.45 5.71
CA HIS A 107 8.09 16.25 5.35
C HIS A 107 9.59 16.48 5.30
N LYS A 108 10.34 15.42 5.68
CA LYS A 108 11.80 15.36 5.72
C LYS A 108 12.27 14.03 5.14
N SER A 109 13.56 13.86 4.91
CA SER A 109 14.15 12.58 4.49
C SER A 109 13.88 11.42 5.45
N SER A 110 13.63 11.72 6.72
CA SER A 110 13.30 10.74 7.77
C SER A 110 11.81 10.56 8.02
N SER A 111 10.95 11.26 7.29
CA SER A 111 9.50 11.12 7.47
C SER A 111 9.03 9.76 6.98
N LEU A 112 8.18 9.11 7.78
CA LEU A 112 7.51 7.89 7.39
C LEU A 112 6.25 8.22 6.58
N SER A 113 5.82 7.29 5.77
CA SER A 113 4.59 7.42 5.00
C SER A 113 4.00 6.06 4.66
N ASN A 114 2.71 6.02 4.41
CA ASN A 114 2.11 4.87 3.77
C ASN A 114 2.77 4.63 2.41
N SER A 115 3.16 3.41 2.13
CA SER A 115 3.82 3.03 0.87
C SER A 115 2.87 2.91 -0.30
N PHE A 116 1.56 2.79 -0.04
CA PHE A 116 0.56 2.47 -1.07
C PHE A 116 1.03 1.30 -1.96
N SER A 117 0.90 1.44 -3.27
CA SER A 117 1.28 0.39 -4.22
C SER A 117 2.80 0.15 -4.35
N VAL A 118 3.65 0.98 -3.76
CA VAL A 118 5.10 0.68 -3.69
C VAL A 118 5.36 -0.63 -2.93
N ALA A 119 4.45 -1.02 -2.02
CA ALA A 119 4.49 -2.33 -1.38
C ALA A 119 4.55 -3.50 -2.38
N LYS A 120 3.92 -3.37 -3.56
CA LYS A 120 3.96 -4.40 -4.62
C LYS A 120 5.39 -4.64 -5.13
N SER A 121 6.19 -3.58 -5.24
CA SER A 121 7.61 -3.70 -5.63
C SER A 121 8.43 -4.46 -4.59
N ILE A 122 8.12 -4.28 -3.31
CA ILE A 122 8.75 -5.03 -2.21
C ILE A 122 8.35 -6.51 -2.31
N VAL A 123 7.07 -6.82 -2.50
CA VAL A 123 6.58 -8.20 -2.67
C VAL A 123 7.24 -8.87 -3.87
N THR A 124 7.34 -8.17 -5.01
CA THR A 124 8.03 -8.68 -6.21
C THR A 124 9.53 -8.93 -5.93
N SER A 125 10.19 -8.07 -5.18
CA SER A 125 11.58 -8.29 -4.76
C SER A 125 11.72 -9.52 -3.86
N MET A 126 10.77 -9.79 -2.97
CA MET A 126 10.73 -11.01 -2.15
C MET A 126 10.50 -12.25 -3.01
N MET A 127 9.69 -12.16 -4.07
CA MET A 127 9.52 -13.24 -5.05
C MET A 127 10.87 -13.60 -5.71
N PHE A 128 11.64 -12.60 -6.17
CA PHE A 128 12.98 -12.85 -6.70
C PHE A 128 13.91 -13.50 -5.68
N LYS A 129 13.81 -13.10 -4.42
CA LYS A 129 14.54 -13.78 -3.33
C LYS A 129 14.14 -15.26 -3.21
N ALA A 130 12.85 -15.57 -3.32
CA ALA A 130 12.36 -16.95 -3.29
C ALA A 130 12.85 -17.76 -4.51
N ILE A 131 12.99 -17.14 -5.69
CA ILE A 131 13.61 -17.76 -6.86
C ILE A 131 15.09 -18.06 -6.57
N MET A 132 15.83 -17.12 -6.02
CA MET A 132 17.24 -17.31 -5.66
C MET A 132 17.44 -18.43 -4.63
N GLU A 133 16.49 -18.64 -3.74
CA GLU A 133 16.47 -19.71 -2.75
C GLU A 133 15.94 -21.05 -3.29
N GLY A 134 15.57 -21.12 -4.56
CA GLY A 134 15.01 -22.31 -5.20
C GLY A 134 13.60 -22.71 -4.74
N LYS A 135 12.89 -21.83 -4.04
CA LYS A 135 11.50 -22.03 -3.61
C LYS A 135 10.50 -21.82 -4.74
N ILE A 136 10.86 -20.97 -5.69
CA ILE A 136 10.16 -20.73 -6.95
C ILE A 136 11.17 -21.09 -8.06
N LYS A 137 10.73 -21.86 -9.07
CA LYS A 137 11.63 -22.33 -10.13
C LYS A 137 12.06 -21.20 -11.10
N GLY A 138 11.20 -20.17 -11.24
CA GLY A 138 11.46 -19.03 -12.12
C GLY A 138 10.18 -18.28 -12.46
N LEU A 139 10.31 -17.25 -13.31
CA LEU A 139 9.17 -16.44 -13.73
C LEU A 139 8.14 -17.22 -14.56
N ASP A 140 8.60 -18.21 -15.33
CA ASP A 140 7.76 -19.04 -16.20
C ASP A 140 7.05 -20.17 -15.43
N GLN A 141 7.22 -20.26 -14.10
CA GLN A 141 6.56 -21.27 -13.31
C GLN A 141 5.04 -21.04 -13.32
N PRO A 142 4.23 -22.06 -13.70
CA PRO A 142 2.77 -21.93 -13.71
C PRO A 142 2.20 -21.67 -12.31
N LEU A 143 1.17 -20.83 -12.23
CA LEU A 143 0.43 -20.62 -10.99
C LEU A 143 -0.31 -21.86 -10.52
N SER A 144 -0.66 -22.76 -11.43
CA SER A 144 -1.27 -24.06 -11.14
C SER A 144 -0.40 -24.98 -10.31
N ASP A 145 0.91 -24.73 -10.22
CA ASP A 145 1.79 -25.45 -9.28
C ASP A 145 1.49 -25.12 -7.80
N TYR A 146 0.83 -23.98 -7.55
CA TYR A 146 0.53 -23.47 -6.20
C TYR A 146 -0.96 -23.44 -5.88
N PHE A 147 -1.80 -23.23 -6.88
CA PHE A 147 -3.24 -22.96 -6.71
C PHE A 147 -4.08 -23.81 -7.67
N ASP A 148 -4.96 -24.62 -7.13
CA ASP A 148 -5.80 -25.53 -7.92
C ASP A 148 -6.77 -24.81 -8.85
N GLU A 149 -7.22 -23.60 -8.48
CA GLU A 149 -8.11 -22.78 -9.30
C GLU A 149 -7.50 -22.33 -10.63
N TYR A 150 -6.17 -22.42 -10.79
CA TYR A 150 -5.46 -22.09 -12.04
C TYR A 150 -5.11 -23.31 -12.89
N LYS A 151 -5.74 -24.49 -12.66
CA LYS A 151 -5.44 -25.70 -13.42
C LYS A 151 -6.20 -25.83 -14.74
N GLU A 152 -7.26 -25.04 -14.93
CA GLU A 152 -8.15 -25.19 -16.08
C GLU A 152 -8.33 -23.88 -16.86
N GLY A 153 -8.70 -24.02 -18.15
CA GLY A 153 -8.98 -22.92 -19.05
C GLY A 153 -7.77 -22.00 -19.29
N LEU A 154 -8.01 -20.76 -19.68
CA LEU A 154 -6.96 -19.76 -19.94
C LEU A 154 -6.13 -19.44 -18.68
N ALA A 155 -6.68 -19.63 -17.51
CA ALA A 155 -5.97 -19.40 -16.26
C ALA A 155 -4.79 -20.37 -16.06
N SER A 156 -4.81 -21.55 -16.68
CA SER A 156 -3.73 -22.53 -16.60
C SER A 156 -2.42 -22.07 -17.29
N GLU A 157 -2.51 -21.06 -18.14
CA GLU A 157 -1.36 -20.48 -18.83
C GLU A 157 -0.65 -19.40 -17.99
N LEU A 158 -1.27 -18.97 -16.87
CA LEU A 158 -0.72 -17.92 -16.04
C LEU A 158 0.53 -18.37 -15.30
N THR A 159 1.51 -17.49 -15.29
CA THR A 159 2.82 -17.70 -14.67
C THR A 159 3.05 -16.77 -13.48
N VAL A 160 4.05 -17.08 -12.68
CA VAL A 160 4.56 -16.19 -11.62
C VAL A 160 4.98 -14.83 -12.19
N GLY A 161 5.58 -14.83 -13.41
CA GLY A 161 5.97 -13.61 -14.11
C GLY A 161 4.80 -12.71 -14.49
N ASP A 162 3.67 -13.31 -14.91
CA ASP A 162 2.46 -12.54 -15.26
C ASP A 162 1.88 -11.81 -14.05
N LEU A 163 1.89 -12.44 -12.88
CA LEU A 163 1.50 -11.77 -11.64
C LEU A 163 2.49 -10.67 -11.24
N ALA A 164 3.78 -10.97 -11.30
CA ALA A 164 4.83 -10.03 -10.91
C ALA A 164 4.83 -8.75 -11.77
N SER A 165 4.51 -8.88 -13.05
CA SER A 165 4.43 -7.77 -14.01
C SER A 165 3.03 -7.15 -14.12
N MET A 166 2.05 -7.65 -13.38
CA MET A 166 0.64 -7.23 -13.44
C MET A 166 0.03 -7.38 -14.86
N SER A 167 0.45 -8.40 -15.61
CA SER A 167 0.05 -8.68 -17.01
C SER A 167 -0.77 -9.95 -17.17
N SER A 168 -1.44 -10.40 -16.14
CA SER A 168 -2.22 -11.65 -16.14
C SER A 168 -3.36 -11.72 -17.17
N GLY A 169 -3.79 -10.59 -17.74
CA GLY A 169 -4.94 -10.56 -18.65
C GLY A 169 -6.29 -10.92 -18.03
N MET A 170 -6.34 -11.19 -16.73
CA MET A 170 -7.58 -11.48 -16.01
C MET A 170 -8.49 -10.25 -16.01
N LYS A 171 -9.80 -10.49 -16.08
CA LYS A 171 -10.77 -9.41 -15.91
C LYS A 171 -10.74 -8.94 -14.46
N TRP A 172 -10.15 -7.78 -14.24
CA TRP A 172 -10.00 -7.16 -12.93
C TRP A 172 -10.65 -5.78 -12.88
N SER A 173 -11.18 -5.40 -11.74
CA SER A 173 -11.71 -4.07 -11.51
C SER A 173 -11.26 -3.56 -10.15
N GLU A 174 -10.54 -2.44 -10.15
CA GLU A 174 -10.14 -1.72 -8.91
C GLU A 174 -11.22 -0.75 -8.44
N LYS A 175 -12.49 -0.98 -8.79
CA LYS A 175 -13.58 -0.19 -8.24
C LYS A 175 -13.81 -0.58 -6.79
N TYR A 176 -13.09 0.07 -5.91
CA TYR A 176 -13.18 -0.11 -4.46
C TYR A 176 -14.45 0.57 -3.94
N TYR A 177 -15.56 -0.16 -3.94
CA TYR A 177 -16.80 0.34 -3.33
C TYR A 177 -16.74 0.37 -1.80
N LEU A 178 -15.77 -0.32 -1.19
CA LEU A 178 -15.54 -0.37 0.26
C LEU A 178 -14.03 -0.32 0.52
N SER A 179 -13.46 0.88 0.51
CA SER A 179 -12.05 1.09 0.86
C SER A 179 -11.68 0.58 2.29
N LEU A 180 -12.68 0.39 3.15
CA LEU A 180 -12.53 -0.17 4.48
C LEU A 180 -11.93 -1.58 4.49
N ILE A 181 -12.25 -2.44 3.52
CA ILE A 181 -11.74 -3.80 3.43
C ILE A 181 -10.24 -3.81 3.17
N HIS A 182 -9.73 -2.87 2.39
CA HIS A 182 -8.30 -2.79 2.05
C HIS A 182 -7.43 -2.19 3.15
N ILE A 183 -8.04 -1.49 4.12
CA ILE A 183 -7.33 -0.85 5.22
C ILE A 183 -7.31 -1.76 6.45
N SER A 184 -8.31 -2.60 6.59
CA SER A 184 -8.55 -3.38 7.80
C SER A 184 -7.99 -4.80 7.77
N GLU A 185 -7.64 -5.34 6.61
CA GLU A 185 -6.96 -6.63 6.48
C GLU A 185 -5.59 -6.51 5.82
N PRO A 186 -4.53 -6.29 6.60
CA PRO A 186 -3.23 -6.75 6.19
C PRO A 186 -3.24 -8.27 6.31
N THR A 187 -3.51 -8.97 5.20
CA THR A 187 -3.25 -10.39 4.98
C THR A 187 -3.57 -11.32 6.17
N ARG A 188 -4.80 -11.81 6.25
CA ARG A 188 -5.06 -13.13 6.83
C ARG A 188 -4.68 -14.17 5.77
N HIS A 189 -3.47 -14.66 5.88
CA HIS A 189 -3.08 -15.99 5.40
C HIS A 189 -2.09 -16.58 6.39
#